data_a2f3254ce4eb28dbd5949dff4dd34b5d
#
_entry.id   a2f3254ce4eb28dbd5949dff4dd34b5d
#
_cell.length_a   1.000
_cell.length_b   1.000
_cell.length_c   1.000
_cell.angle_alpha   90.00
_cell.angle_beta   90.00
_cell.angle_gamma   90.00
#
_symmetry.space_group_name_H-M   'P 1'
#
loop_
_entity.id
_entity.type
_entity.pdbx_description
1 polymer ?
#
loop_
_entity_poly.entity_id
_entity_poly.type
_entity_poly.pdbx_seq_one_letter_code
_entity_poly.pdbx_strand_id
1 'polypeptide(L)'
;PFMNVYGVFGRTKGRSLSKISVSSPTPFVDKVIQGMGGMDDLDFVLKFKGKTYGGGLTLAGGYGNWFGLLDMNYTKTQLDIITGNIKAFTLAPRFGYRFNVSGVESINWPEGKLSLWVGTMYQDVTQNFNGKLSNLDFSPKLQGLINAVNSKGEGEFHVKQHLKSPWNMLVGARYEVGKHFNILTEVGFNKRKSFFLAGEFRF
;
A
#
# COMPACT_ATOMS: atom_id res chain seq x y z
N PRO A 1 -20.88 -13.61 -15.24
CA PRO A 1 -20.83 -13.51 -13.79
C PRO A 1 -20.70 -12.04 -13.40
N PHE A 2 -21.58 -11.58 -12.54
CA PHE A 2 -21.62 -10.20 -12.05
C PHE A 2 -20.79 -10.00 -10.76
N MET A 3 -20.26 -11.09 -10.22
CA MET A 3 -19.59 -11.13 -8.94
C MET A 3 -18.38 -12.07 -8.99
N ASN A 4 -17.26 -11.62 -8.42
CA ASN A 4 -16.06 -12.42 -8.22
C ASN A 4 -15.58 -12.27 -6.77
N VAL A 5 -15.30 -13.40 -6.11
CA VAL A 5 -14.73 -13.47 -4.76
C VAL A 5 -13.31 -14.01 -4.87
N TYR A 6 -12.35 -13.39 -4.18
CA TYR A 6 -10.95 -13.80 -4.26
C TYR A 6 -10.26 -13.74 -2.90
N GLY A 7 -9.22 -14.57 -2.74
CA GLY A 7 -8.31 -14.55 -1.62
C GLY A 7 -7.02 -13.82 -1.97
N VAL A 8 -6.42 -13.20 -0.99
CA VAL A 8 -5.11 -12.53 -1.09
C VAL A 8 -4.15 -13.19 -0.13
N PHE A 9 -3.04 -13.70 -0.67
CA PHE A 9 -1.93 -14.24 0.11
C PHE A 9 -0.63 -13.69 -0.44
N GLY A 10 0.24 -13.21 0.43
CA GLY A 10 1.49 -12.62 -0.02
C GLY A 10 2.54 -12.50 1.06
N ARG A 11 3.75 -12.22 0.64
CA ARG A 11 4.86 -11.81 1.50
C ARG A 11 5.19 -10.37 1.21
N THR A 12 5.26 -9.57 2.25
CA THR A 12 5.62 -8.16 2.17
C THR A 12 7.04 -7.98 2.69
N LYS A 13 7.85 -7.28 1.95
CA LYS A 13 9.17 -6.81 2.39
C LYS A 13 9.27 -5.35 2.03
N GLY A 14 9.57 -4.52 3.00
CA GLY A 14 9.63 -3.09 2.81
C GLY A 14 10.71 -2.42 3.64
N ARG A 15 10.93 -1.17 3.29
CA ARG A 15 11.79 -0.24 4.02
C ARG A 15 11.04 1.07 4.14
N SER A 16 10.87 1.55 5.36
CA SER A 16 10.34 2.88 5.64
C SER A 16 11.48 3.79 6.10
N LEU A 17 11.60 4.96 5.49
CA LEU A 17 12.46 6.03 5.94
C LEU A 17 11.57 7.08 6.59
N SER A 18 11.79 7.37 7.85
CA SER A 18 11.03 8.37 8.59
C SER A 18 11.99 9.31 9.28
N LYS A 19 11.63 10.58 9.35
CA LYS A 19 12.28 11.53 10.23
C LYS A 19 11.55 11.57 11.54
N ILE A 20 12.27 11.41 12.64
CA ILE A 20 11.70 11.42 13.99
C ILE A 20 12.31 12.55 14.79
N SER A 21 11.49 13.19 15.59
CA SER A 21 11.92 14.13 16.62
C SER A 21 11.71 13.47 17.98
N VAL A 22 12.72 13.54 18.83
CA VAL A 22 12.66 12.98 20.17
C VAL A 22 12.47 14.11 21.17
N SER A 23 11.38 14.08 21.93
CA SER A 23 11.12 14.99 23.03
C SER A 23 10.76 14.18 24.29
N SER A 24 11.06 14.72 25.45
CA SER A 24 10.73 14.10 26.73
C SER A 24 9.70 14.96 27.48
N PRO A 25 8.68 14.35 28.11
CA PRO A 25 7.77 15.09 28.98
C PRO A 25 8.44 15.55 30.28
N THR A 26 9.64 15.07 30.57
CA THR A 26 10.41 15.46 31.77
C THR A 26 11.32 16.64 31.40
N PRO A 27 11.12 17.84 32.00
CA PRO A 27 11.82 19.08 31.64
C PRO A 27 13.35 18.98 31.76
N PHE A 28 13.86 18.15 32.65
CA PHE A 28 15.30 17.89 32.82
C PHE A 28 15.87 17.12 31.64
N VAL A 29 15.18 16.06 31.20
CA VAL A 29 15.62 15.22 30.07
C VAL A 29 15.52 15.99 28.77
N ASP A 30 14.49 16.81 28.62
CA ASP A 30 14.29 17.66 27.43
C ASP A 30 15.41 18.72 27.31
N LYS A 31 15.83 19.33 28.41
CA LYS A 31 17.00 20.26 28.44
C LYS A 31 18.30 19.55 28.06
N VAL A 32 18.49 18.31 28.48
CA VAL A 32 19.68 17.52 28.11
C VAL A 32 19.66 17.21 26.62
N ILE A 33 18.51 16.82 26.07
CA ILE A 33 18.32 16.56 24.63
C ILE A 33 18.58 17.85 23.82
N GLN A 34 18.08 18.97 24.22
CA GLN A 34 18.31 20.27 23.57
C GLN A 34 19.77 20.73 23.70
N GLY A 35 20.39 20.52 24.88
CA GLY A 35 21.80 20.83 25.10
C GLY A 35 22.78 20.00 24.26
N MET A 36 22.37 18.83 23.79
CA MET A 36 23.15 17.97 22.89
C MET A 36 22.96 18.28 21.39
N GLY A 37 22.35 19.43 21.08
CA GLY A 37 22.16 19.91 19.69
C GLY A 37 20.80 19.62 19.08
N GLY A 38 19.80 19.33 19.91
CA GLY A 38 18.45 18.95 19.45
C GLY A 38 18.43 17.59 18.78
N MET A 39 17.31 16.92 18.85
CA MET A 39 17.10 15.63 18.15
C MET A 39 15.93 15.72 17.20
N ASP A 40 15.95 16.77 16.43
CA ASP A 40 15.02 16.95 15.33
C ASP A 40 15.60 16.34 14.05
N ASP A 41 14.72 15.82 13.20
CA ASP A 41 15.09 15.30 11.88
C ASP A 41 16.05 14.08 11.86
N LEU A 42 15.99 13.24 12.88
CA LEU A 42 16.80 12.01 12.90
C LEU A 42 16.25 11.00 11.89
N ASP A 43 17.13 10.52 11.01
CA ASP A 43 16.76 9.46 10.06
C ASP A 43 16.55 8.14 10.79
N PHE A 44 15.33 7.64 10.68
CA PHE A 44 14.91 6.34 11.19
C PHE A 44 14.58 5.42 10.04
N VAL A 45 15.33 4.32 9.93
CA VAL A 45 15.14 3.31 8.89
C VAL A 45 14.51 2.08 9.50
N LEU A 46 13.26 1.82 9.14
CA LEU A 46 12.56 0.61 9.52
C LEU A 46 12.57 -0.37 8.34
N LYS A 47 13.28 -1.47 8.47
CA LYS A 47 13.19 -2.61 7.56
C LYS A 47 12.19 -3.61 8.12
N PHE A 48 11.21 -4.02 7.34
CA PHE A 48 10.20 -4.96 7.77
C PHE A 48 9.96 -6.07 6.75
N LYS A 49 9.63 -7.23 7.26
CA LYS A 49 9.10 -8.36 6.49
C LYS A 49 7.78 -8.76 7.12
N GLY A 50 6.89 -9.34 6.33
CA GLY A 50 5.61 -9.76 6.86
C GLY A 50 4.88 -10.71 5.92
N LYS A 51 3.80 -11.29 6.45
CA LYS A 51 2.87 -12.12 5.70
C LYS A 51 1.54 -11.37 5.60
N THR A 52 1.03 -11.26 4.38
CA THR A 52 -0.25 -10.63 4.09
C THR A 52 -1.27 -11.69 3.73
N TYR A 53 -2.45 -11.59 4.31
CA TYR A 53 -3.61 -12.39 3.97
C TYR A 53 -4.87 -11.53 4.00
N GLY A 54 -5.84 -11.92 3.20
CA GLY A 54 -7.08 -11.18 3.09
C GLY A 54 -8.02 -11.77 2.07
N GLY A 55 -9.07 -11.04 1.80
CA GLY A 55 -10.05 -11.40 0.78
C GLY A 55 -10.70 -10.17 0.18
N GLY A 56 -11.31 -10.36 -0.95
CA GLY A 56 -12.01 -9.30 -1.65
C GLY A 56 -13.18 -9.81 -2.48
N LEU A 57 -13.97 -8.84 -2.88
CA LEU A 57 -15.17 -9.02 -3.69
C LEU A 57 -15.14 -7.96 -4.79
N THR A 58 -15.34 -8.40 -6.03
CA THR A 58 -15.56 -7.50 -7.17
C THR A 58 -16.98 -7.70 -7.69
N LEU A 59 -17.75 -6.63 -7.75
CA LEU A 59 -19.03 -6.58 -8.45
C LEU A 59 -18.83 -5.93 -9.81
N ALA A 60 -19.41 -6.49 -10.83
CA ALA A 60 -19.34 -6.01 -12.20
C ALA A 60 -20.73 -5.94 -12.83
N GLY A 61 -21.01 -4.86 -13.53
CA GLY A 61 -22.23 -4.68 -14.28
C GLY A 61 -21.99 -3.85 -15.53
N GLY A 62 -22.86 -3.97 -16.53
CA GLY A 62 -22.73 -3.18 -17.74
C GLY A 62 -23.99 -3.20 -18.59
N TYR A 63 -24.11 -2.18 -19.43
CA TYR A 63 -25.16 -2.05 -20.43
C TYR A 63 -24.56 -1.54 -21.73
N GLY A 64 -24.77 -2.29 -22.82
CA GLY A 64 -24.10 -2.03 -24.10
C GLY A 64 -22.57 -2.12 -23.94
N ASN A 65 -21.90 -1.05 -24.28
CA ASN A 65 -20.44 -0.94 -24.16
C ASN A 65 -19.98 -0.31 -22.84
N TRP A 66 -20.89 0.21 -22.03
CA TRP A 66 -20.59 0.78 -20.73
C TRP A 66 -20.46 -0.31 -19.67
N PHE A 67 -19.56 -0.14 -18.74
CA PHE A 67 -19.39 -1.03 -17.61
C PHE A 67 -19.05 -0.28 -16.33
N GLY A 68 -19.46 -0.87 -15.22
CA GLY A 68 -19.09 -0.44 -13.89
C GLY A 68 -18.47 -1.62 -13.11
N LEU A 69 -17.48 -1.31 -12.31
CA LEU A 69 -16.83 -2.24 -11.39
C LEU A 69 -16.79 -1.62 -10.01
N LEU A 70 -17.04 -2.44 -8.99
CA LEU A 70 -16.84 -2.08 -7.60
C LEU A 70 -16.00 -3.17 -6.97
N ASP A 71 -14.75 -2.85 -6.66
CA ASP A 71 -13.84 -3.75 -5.95
C ASP A 71 -13.74 -3.34 -4.48
N MET A 72 -13.88 -4.32 -3.61
CA MET A 72 -13.73 -4.18 -2.16
C MET A 72 -12.81 -5.25 -1.65
N ASN A 73 -11.81 -4.89 -0.86
CA ASN A 73 -10.96 -5.87 -0.22
C ASN A 73 -10.53 -5.45 1.18
N TYR A 74 -10.25 -6.46 1.98
CA TYR A 74 -9.66 -6.29 3.31
C TYR A 74 -8.45 -7.20 3.43
N THR A 75 -7.34 -6.61 3.84
CA THR A 75 -6.07 -7.33 4.04
C THR A 75 -5.50 -7.05 5.42
N LYS A 76 -4.82 -8.06 5.97
CA LYS A 76 -4.05 -7.95 7.20
C LYS A 76 -2.63 -8.44 6.93
N THR A 77 -1.66 -7.59 7.23
CA THR A 77 -0.24 -7.93 7.18
C THR A 77 0.29 -8.07 8.60
N GLN A 78 0.86 -9.21 8.93
CA GLN A 78 1.58 -9.45 10.17
C GLN A 78 3.07 -9.27 9.90
N LEU A 79 3.73 -8.51 10.75
CA LEU A 79 5.17 -8.21 10.63
C LEU A 79 5.98 -9.15 11.51
N ASP A 80 7.13 -9.60 11.00
CA ASP A 80 7.97 -10.61 11.66
C ASP A 80 8.96 -9.98 12.66
N ILE A 81 9.39 -8.74 12.46
CA ILE A 81 10.49 -8.09 13.20
C ILE A 81 9.98 -7.23 14.36
N ILE A 82 8.74 -6.75 14.25
CA ILE A 82 8.08 -5.92 15.24
C ILE A 82 6.73 -6.55 15.51
N THR A 83 6.33 -6.62 16.78
CA THR A 83 4.96 -7.04 17.10
C THR A 83 4.00 -6.00 16.56
N GLY A 84 3.56 -6.20 15.31
CA GLY A 84 2.73 -5.22 14.62
C GLY A 84 1.88 -5.81 13.54
N ASN A 85 0.81 -5.11 13.24
CA ASN A 85 -0.06 -5.46 12.13
C ASN A 85 -0.44 -4.22 11.34
N ILE A 86 -0.60 -4.43 10.04
CA ILE A 86 -1.15 -3.45 9.12
C ILE A 86 -2.49 -4.02 8.65
N LYS A 87 -3.55 -3.28 8.88
CA LYS A 87 -4.88 -3.56 8.35
C LYS A 87 -5.18 -2.56 7.26
N ALA A 88 -5.64 -3.04 6.12
CA ALA A 88 -6.04 -2.20 5.01
C ALA A 88 -7.41 -2.61 4.48
N PHE A 89 -8.31 -1.66 4.42
CA PHE A 89 -9.57 -1.76 3.70
C PHE A 89 -9.48 -0.91 2.46
N THR A 90 -9.87 -1.46 1.31
CA THR A 90 -9.85 -0.76 0.02
C THR A 90 -11.21 -0.88 -0.64
N LEU A 91 -11.71 0.24 -1.14
CA LEU A 91 -12.92 0.32 -1.96
C LEU A 91 -12.57 1.08 -3.24
N ALA A 92 -12.81 0.48 -4.40
CA ALA A 92 -12.40 1.05 -5.67
C ALA A 92 -13.51 0.94 -6.74
N PRO A 93 -14.44 1.90 -6.80
CA PRO A 93 -15.38 2.01 -7.89
C PRO A 93 -14.67 2.47 -9.17
N ARG A 94 -15.05 1.85 -10.30
CA ARG A 94 -14.58 2.18 -11.64
C ARG A 94 -15.76 2.21 -12.59
N PHE A 95 -15.72 3.13 -13.55
CA PHE A 95 -16.69 3.26 -14.61
C PHE A 95 -15.97 3.43 -15.94
N GLY A 96 -16.38 2.70 -16.97
CA GLY A 96 -15.65 2.67 -18.21
C GLY A 96 -16.49 2.34 -19.44
N TYR A 97 -15.80 2.38 -20.57
CA TYR A 97 -16.36 2.08 -21.86
C TYR A 97 -15.47 1.10 -22.62
N ARG A 98 -16.08 0.17 -23.34
CA ARG A 98 -15.42 -0.86 -24.13
C ARG A 98 -15.56 -0.54 -25.61
N PHE A 99 -14.43 -0.44 -26.29
CA PHE A 99 -14.32 -0.27 -27.73
C PHE A 99 -14.03 -1.62 -28.39
N ASN A 100 -14.71 -1.94 -29.46
CA ASN A 100 -14.31 -3.04 -30.33
C ASN A 100 -13.20 -2.56 -31.26
N VAL A 101 -12.10 -3.27 -31.29
CA VAL A 101 -10.94 -2.98 -32.16
C VAL A 101 -10.91 -4.05 -33.23
N SER A 102 -11.09 -3.63 -34.48
CA SER A 102 -11.01 -4.53 -35.62
C SER A 102 -9.57 -5.06 -35.79
N GLY A 103 -9.45 -6.32 -36.15
CA GLY A 103 -8.16 -6.89 -36.51
C GLY A 103 -7.55 -6.23 -37.74
N VAL A 104 -6.24 -6.31 -37.87
CA VAL A 104 -5.50 -5.82 -39.04
C VAL A 104 -4.83 -7.01 -39.71
N GLU A 105 -5.41 -7.49 -40.82
CA GLU A 105 -4.94 -8.66 -41.54
C GLU A 105 -3.50 -8.55 -42.05
N SER A 106 -3.09 -7.34 -42.46
CA SER A 106 -1.75 -7.09 -43.03
C SER A 106 -0.60 -7.38 -42.04
N ILE A 107 -0.84 -7.36 -40.74
CA ILE A 107 0.14 -7.63 -39.67
C ILE A 107 -0.27 -8.79 -38.75
N ASN A 108 -1.27 -9.55 -39.19
CA ASN A 108 -1.82 -10.67 -38.40
C ASN A 108 -2.28 -10.25 -36.97
N TRP A 109 -2.76 -9.01 -36.84
CA TRP A 109 -3.26 -8.52 -35.57
C TRP A 109 -4.71 -8.98 -35.36
N PRO A 110 -5.02 -9.77 -34.31
CA PRO A 110 -6.35 -10.30 -34.09
C PRO A 110 -7.33 -9.20 -33.66
N GLU A 111 -8.61 -9.43 -33.89
CA GLU A 111 -9.67 -8.62 -33.29
C GLU A 111 -9.52 -8.60 -31.77
N GLY A 112 -9.79 -7.46 -31.17
CA GLY A 112 -9.64 -7.24 -29.76
C GLY A 112 -10.69 -6.30 -29.19
N LYS A 113 -10.62 -6.11 -27.88
CA LYS A 113 -11.46 -5.14 -27.17
C LYS A 113 -10.59 -4.25 -26.30
N LEU A 114 -10.72 -2.96 -26.47
CA LEU A 114 -10.08 -1.96 -25.62
C LEU A 114 -11.08 -1.42 -24.62
N SER A 115 -10.87 -1.65 -23.34
CA SER A 115 -11.67 -1.08 -22.25
C SER A 115 -10.88 0.03 -21.59
N LEU A 116 -11.49 1.20 -21.48
CA LEU A 116 -10.95 2.36 -20.78
C LEU A 116 -11.85 2.71 -19.61
N TRP A 117 -11.27 3.08 -18.47
CA TRP A 117 -12.05 3.48 -17.30
C TRP A 117 -11.39 4.60 -16.52
N VAL A 118 -12.23 5.30 -15.79
CA VAL A 118 -11.87 6.18 -14.71
C VAL A 118 -12.44 5.63 -13.41
N GLY A 119 -11.81 5.95 -12.31
CA GLY A 119 -12.26 5.49 -11.02
C GLY A 119 -11.67 6.27 -9.87
N THR A 120 -12.05 5.86 -8.68
CA THR A 120 -11.46 6.33 -7.44
C THR A 120 -11.11 5.15 -6.56
N MET A 121 -10.16 5.35 -5.66
CA MET A 121 -9.82 4.36 -4.65
C MET A 121 -9.89 5.03 -3.27
N TYR A 122 -10.76 4.51 -2.44
CA TYR A 122 -10.74 4.78 -1.01
C TYR A 122 -9.89 3.70 -0.34
N GLN A 123 -8.97 4.11 0.51
CA GLN A 123 -8.14 3.18 1.26
C GLN A 123 -8.01 3.65 2.70
N ASP A 124 -8.44 2.82 3.64
CA ASP A 124 -8.20 3.00 5.06
C ASP A 124 -7.10 2.03 5.50
N VAL A 125 -5.98 2.58 5.97
CA VAL A 125 -4.83 1.81 6.43
C VAL A 125 -4.53 2.20 7.87
N THR A 126 -4.67 1.22 8.74
CA THR A 126 -4.26 1.33 10.15
C THR A 126 -3.00 0.49 10.36
N GLN A 127 -1.97 1.12 10.86
CA GLN A 127 -0.69 0.48 11.18
C GLN A 127 -0.48 0.60 12.69
N ASN A 128 -0.32 -0.54 13.35
CA ASN A 128 0.03 -0.61 14.76
C ASN A 128 1.39 -1.31 14.87
N PHE A 129 2.34 -0.63 15.48
CA PHE A 129 3.69 -1.16 15.71
C PHE A 129 4.01 -1.09 17.18
N ASN A 130 4.38 -2.21 17.75
CA ASN A 130 4.87 -2.34 19.13
C ASN A 130 6.22 -3.03 19.08
N GLY A 131 7.16 -2.59 19.88
CA GLY A 131 8.45 -3.26 19.95
C GLY A 131 9.33 -2.72 21.05
N LYS A 132 10.40 -3.45 21.33
CA LYS A 132 11.44 -2.99 22.23
C LYS A 132 12.37 -2.04 21.47
N LEU A 133 12.76 -0.96 22.10
CA LEU A 133 13.69 0.01 21.54
C LEU A 133 15.04 -0.64 21.16
N SER A 134 15.44 -1.68 21.87
CA SER A 134 16.67 -2.46 21.60
C SER A 134 16.68 -3.19 20.25
N ASN A 135 15.52 -3.42 19.64
CA ASN A 135 15.40 -4.18 18.38
C ASN A 135 15.40 -3.30 17.12
N LEU A 136 15.60 -2.01 17.28
CA LEU A 136 15.57 -1.04 16.18
C LEU A 136 16.99 -0.61 15.80
N ASP A 137 17.27 -0.57 14.51
CA ASP A 137 18.51 -0.03 13.95
C ASP A 137 18.47 1.50 13.99
N PHE A 138 18.90 2.08 15.08
CA PHE A 138 19.03 3.52 15.23
C PHE A 138 20.38 4.04 14.71
N SER A 139 20.40 5.31 14.34
CA SER A 139 21.70 5.97 14.08
C SER A 139 22.57 5.96 15.34
N PRO A 140 23.90 5.93 15.21
CA PRO A 140 24.82 5.82 16.36
C PRO A 140 24.59 6.87 17.46
N LYS A 141 24.17 8.08 17.08
CA LYS A 141 23.83 9.15 18.04
C LYS A 141 22.59 8.80 18.88
N LEU A 142 21.56 8.24 18.23
CA LEU A 142 20.32 7.87 18.90
C LEU A 142 20.50 6.62 19.75
N GLN A 143 21.33 5.68 19.30
CA GLN A 143 21.65 4.46 20.04
C GLN A 143 22.39 4.75 21.37
N GLY A 144 23.30 5.72 21.36
CA GLY A 144 23.98 6.17 22.58
C GLY A 144 23.00 6.74 23.62
N LEU A 145 22.02 7.49 23.18
CA LEU A 145 21.00 8.07 24.06
C LEU A 145 20.01 7.04 24.60
N ILE A 146 19.54 6.17 23.72
CA ILE A 146 18.64 5.08 24.11
C ILE A 146 19.31 4.21 25.17
N ASN A 147 20.58 3.88 24.99
CA ASN A 147 21.36 3.14 25.96
C ASN A 147 21.51 3.87 27.30
N ALA A 148 21.67 5.20 27.26
CA ALA A 148 21.78 6.02 28.47
C ALA A 148 20.46 6.16 29.23
N VAL A 149 19.33 6.27 28.51
CA VAL A 149 17.97 6.42 29.12
C VAL A 149 17.33 5.07 29.40
N ASN A 150 17.66 4.05 28.63
CA ASN A 150 17.13 2.69 28.72
C ASN A 150 18.13 1.71 29.34
N SER A 151 18.75 2.09 30.44
CA SER A 151 19.79 1.32 31.12
C SER A 151 19.33 -0.09 31.56
N LYS A 152 18.02 -0.32 31.69
CA LYS A 152 17.42 -1.64 32.02
C LYS A 152 16.93 -2.43 30.80
N GLY A 153 17.00 -1.87 29.57
CA GLY A 153 16.54 -2.55 28.36
C GLY A 153 15.04 -2.76 28.22
N GLU A 154 14.24 -2.13 29.09
CA GLU A 154 12.78 -2.34 29.20
C GLU A 154 11.96 -1.32 28.38
N GLY A 155 12.62 -0.40 27.67
CA GLY A 155 11.93 0.62 26.88
C GLY A 155 11.15 -0.01 25.73
N GLU A 156 9.85 0.25 25.70
CA GLU A 156 8.94 -0.15 24.64
C GLU A 156 8.45 1.08 23.87
N PHE A 157 8.19 0.90 22.59
CA PHE A 157 7.53 1.92 21.78
C PHE A 157 6.19 1.40 21.26
N HIS A 158 5.24 2.30 21.16
CA HIS A 158 3.93 2.05 20.55
C HIS A 158 3.64 3.12 19.53
N VAL A 159 3.51 2.74 18.26
CA VAL A 159 3.23 3.65 17.17
C VAL A 159 1.95 3.22 16.47
N LYS A 160 1.00 4.13 16.41
CA LYS A 160 -0.24 3.97 15.64
C LYS A 160 -0.27 5.01 14.54
N GLN A 161 -0.38 4.55 13.31
CA GLN A 161 -0.40 5.41 12.13
C GLN A 161 -1.66 5.16 11.30
N HIS A 162 -2.20 6.22 10.73
CA HIS A 162 -3.33 6.20 9.81
C HIS A 162 -2.97 6.90 8.50
N LEU A 163 -3.62 6.49 7.44
CA LEU A 163 -3.44 7.13 6.15
C LEU A 163 -4.02 8.56 6.17
N LYS A 164 -3.19 9.56 5.87
CA LYS A 164 -3.57 10.97 5.91
C LYS A 164 -4.54 11.38 4.80
N SER A 165 -4.50 10.68 3.66
CA SER A 165 -5.34 10.93 2.49
C SER A 165 -5.90 9.59 1.97
N PRO A 166 -7.15 9.24 2.31
CA PRO A 166 -7.71 7.95 1.95
C PRO A 166 -8.07 7.85 0.47
N TRP A 167 -8.43 8.96 -0.19
CA TRP A 167 -8.89 8.98 -1.58
C TRP A 167 -7.76 9.17 -2.58
N ASN A 168 -7.84 8.42 -3.68
CA ASN A 168 -6.97 8.55 -4.85
C ASN A 168 -7.78 8.40 -6.12
N MET A 169 -7.32 8.98 -7.22
CA MET A 169 -7.96 8.83 -8.53
C MET A 169 -7.25 7.75 -9.34
N LEU A 170 -8.01 7.07 -10.18
CA LEU A 170 -7.56 5.98 -11.02
C LEU A 170 -7.95 6.21 -12.48
N VAL A 171 -7.05 5.89 -13.39
CA VAL A 171 -7.32 5.75 -14.83
C VAL A 171 -6.68 4.45 -15.28
N GLY A 172 -7.41 3.68 -16.04
CA GLY A 172 -6.89 2.40 -16.52
C GLY A 172 -7.37 2.03 -17.90
N ALA A 173 -6.67 1.07 -18.45
CA ALA A 173 -6.95 0.46 -19.74
C ALA A 173 -6.74 -1.05 -19.67
N ARG A 174 -7.56 -1.78 -20.39
CA ARG A 174 -7.40 -3.22 -20.63
C ARG A 174 -7.56 -3.49 -22.11
N TYR A 175 -6.60 -4.16 -22.67
CA TYR A 175 -6.66 -4.64 -24.03
C TYR A 175 -6.77 -6.17 -24.05
N GLU A 176 -7.85 -6.66 -24.63
CA GLU A 176 -8.11 -8.08 -24.86
C GLU A 176 -7.60 -8.44 -26.24
N VAL A 177 -6.53 -9.24 -26.31
CA VAL A 177 -5.93 -9.72 -27.56
C VAL A 177 -6.53 -11.08 -27.89
N GLY A 178 -7.42 -11.11 -28.85
CA GLY A 178 -8.15 -12.34 -29.18
C GLY A 178 -9.01 -12.83 -28.00
N LYS A 179 -9.06 -14.16 -27.82
CA LYS A 179 -9.94 -14.80 -26.81
C LYS A 179 -9.22 -15.12 -25.49
N HIS A 180 -7.90 -15.17 -25.51
CA HIS A 180 -7.13 -15.81 -24.44
C HIS A 180 -6.25 -14.85 -23.64
N PHE A 181 -5.79 -13.77 -24.23
CA PHE A 181 -4.79 -12.92 -23.60
C PHE A 181 -5.30 -11.51 -23.36
N ASN A 182 -5.07 -10.99 -22.15
CA ASN A 182 -5.41 -9.63 -21.77
C ASN A 182 -4.20 -8.93 -21.13
N ILE A 183 -4.02 -7.68 -21.47
CA ILE A 183 -3.09 -6.78 -20.80
C ILE A 183 -3.90 -5.69 -20.11
N LEU A 184 -3.62 -5.47 -18.84
CA LEU A 184 -4.31 -4.46 -18.02
C LEU A 184 -3.27 -3.53 -17.42
N THR A 185 -3.53 -2.23 -17.49
CA THR A 185 -2.73 -1.20 -16.82
C THR A 185 -3.64 -0.21 -16.10
N GLU A 186 -3.21 0.24 -14.93
CA GLU A 186 -3.92 1.25 -14.16
C GLU A 186 -2.93 2.21 -13.50
N VAL A 187 -3.20 3.49 -13.58
CA VAL A 187 -2.41 4.56 -12.97
C VAL A 187 -3.25 5.23 -11.90
N GLY A 188 -2.70 5.30 -10.69
CA GLY A 188 -3.25 6.10 -9.61
C GLY A 188 -2.50 7.42 -9.48
N PHE A 189 -3.24 8.50 -9.33
CA PHE A 189 -2.70 9.84 -9.21
C PHE A 189 -3.48 10.69 -8.20
N ASN A 190 -3.04 11.90 -7.94
CA ASN A 190 -3.47 12.84 -6.92
C ASN A 190 -2.55 12.77 -5.69
N LYS A 191 -2.97 12.21 -4.58
CA LYS A 191 -2.17 12.18 -3.33
C LYS A 191 -1.17 11.03 -3.29
N ARG A 192 -1.46 9.95 -4.01
CA ARG A 192 -0.59 8.77 -4.13
C ARG A 192 -0.37 8.47 -5.60
N LYS A 193 0.89 8.25 -5.96
CA LYS A 193 1.25 7.79 -7.30
C LYS A 193 1.39 6.28 -7.27
N SER A 194 0.66 5.59 -8.13
CA SER A 194 0.74 4.14 -8.28
C SER A 194 0.68 3.76 -9.76
N PHE A 195 1.34 2.69 -10.10
CA PHE A 195 1.28 2.06 -11.39
C PHE A 195 1.06 0.56 -11.22
N PHE A 196 0.09 0.04 -11.93
CA PHE A 196 -0.24 -1.38 -11.95
C PHE A 196 -0.21 -1.88 -13.39
N LEU A 197 0.41 -3.03 -13.60
CA LEU A 197 0.44 -3.74 -14.87
C LEU A 197 0.20 -5.22 -14.60
N ALA A 198 -0.72 -5.82 -15.33
CA ALA A 198 -1.01 -7.24 -15.26
C ALA A 198 -1.23 -7.84 -16.65
N GLY A 199 -0.78 -9.09 -16.80
CA GLY A 199 -1.15 -9.97 -17.91
C GLY A 199 -2.10 -11.05 -17.40
N GLU A 200 -3.16 -11.31 -18.13
CA GLU A 200 -4.12 -12.36 -17.82
C GLU A 200 -4.20 -13.33 -18.99
N PHE A 201 -4.17 -14.61 -18.69
CA PHE A 201 -4.40 -15.68 -19.67
C PHE A 201 -5.65 -16.47 -19.27
N ARG A 202 -6.53 -16.70 -20.25
CA ARG A 202 -7.74 -17.50 -20.10
C ARG A 202 -7.66 -18.73 -20.99
N PHE A 203 -7.89 -19.88 -20.46
CA PHE A 203 -7.99 -21.18 -21.12
C PHE A 203 -9.42 -21.71 -21.13
#